data_0fb21ad925fc0b807aebb1f6dba7dd69
#
_entry.id   0fb21ad925fc0b807aebb1f6dba7dd69
#
_cell.length_a   1.000
_cell.length_b   1.000
_cell.length_c   1.000
_cell.angle_alpha   90.00
_cell.angle_beta   90.00
_cell.angle_gamma   90.00
#
_symmetry.space_group_name_H-M   'P 1'
#
loop_
_entity.id
_entity.type
_entity.pdbx_description
1 polymer ?
#
loop_
_entity_poly.entity_id
_entity_poly.type
_entity_poly.pdbx_seq_one_letter_code
_entity_poly.pdbx_strand_id
1 'polypeptide(L)'
;VYRICRIYESAMPKFGERAFTLRIPGSPTGGPFGVNKLIYNDEYLSTEIGQTGTQFDGLAHIGIQMGKDGDKSEMRYYNGVTDQEMN
;
A
#
# COMPACT_ATOMS: atom_id res chain seq x y z
N VAL A 1 -20.82 -15.35 5.91
CA VAL A 1 -19.82 -14.40 5.36
C VAL A 1 -18.78 -15.19 4.59
N TYR A 2 -18.55 -14.81 3.34
CA TYR A 2 -17.55 -15.45 2.50
C TYR A 2 -16.30 -14.61 2.43
N ARG A 3 -15.13 -15.21 2.68
CA ARG A 3 -13.83 -14.57 2.50
C ARG A 3 -13.34 -14.84 1.09
N ILE A 4 -13.19 -13.78 0.30
CA ILE A 4 -12.73 -13.86 -1.09
C ILE A 4 -11.30 -13.37 -1.27
N CYS A 5 -10.63 -12.97 -0.19
CA CYS A 5 -9.27 -12.46 -0.21
C CYS A 5 -8.27 -13.53 0.25
N ARG A 6 -7.01 -13.30 -0.09
CA ARG A 6 -5.88 -14.13 0.35
C ARG A 6 -5.10 -13.43 1.45
N ILE A 7 -4.34 -14.18 2.21
CA ILE A 7 -3.37 -13.61 3.14
C ILE A 7 -2.27 -12.93 2.33
N TYR A 8 -1.91 -11.71 2.73
CA TYR A 8 -0.80 -10.97 2.13
C TYR A 8 0.52 -11.54 2.65
N GLU A 9 1.41 -11.85 1.74
CA GLU A 9 2.75 -12.37 2.05
C GLU A 9 3.74 -11.96 0.98
N SER A 10 5.03 -11.94 1.32
CA SER A 10 6.08 -11.49 0.41
C SER A 10 6.16 -12.32 -0.87
N ALA A 11 5.82 -13.60 -0.80
CA ALA A 11 5.87 -14.53 -1.93
C ALA A 11 4.62 -14.50 -2.82
N MET A 12 3.59 -13.72 -2.47
CA MET A 12 2.38 -13.66 -3.29
C MET A 12 2.66 -13.07 -4.67
N PRO A 13 1.92 -13.51 -5.71
CA PRO A 13 2.02 -12.88 -7.03
C PRO A 13 1.65 -11.41 -6.98
N LYS A 14 2.41 -10.57 -7.69
CA LYS A 14 2.22 -9.14 -7.76
C LYS A 14 2.21 -8.70 -9.21
N PHE A 15 1.47 -7.67 -9.53
CA PHE A 15 1.44 -7.12 -10.88
C PHE A 15 2.69 -6.25 -11.12
N GLY A 16 3.38 -6.53 -12.22
CA GLY A 16 4.58 -5.78 -12.61
C GLY A 16 5.67 -5.85 -11.54
N GLU A 17 6.26 -4.70 -11.24
CA GLU A 17 7.37 -4.58 -10.29
C GLU A 17 6.94 -4.14 -8.90
N ARG A 18 5.67 -4.35 -8.53
CA ARG A 18 5.18 -4.00 -7.20
C ARG A 18 5.93 -4.76 -6.13
N ALA A 19 6.12 -4.09 -4.99
CA ALA A 19 6.84 -4.65 -3.85
C ALA A 19 5.90 -4.83 -2.66
N PHE A 20 6.12 -5.90 -1.91
CA PHE A 20 5.48 -6.15 -0.63
C PHE A 20 6.53 -6.72 0.30
N THR A 21 6.80 -6.02 1.39
CA THR A 21 7.77 -6.44 2.40
C THR A 21 7.12 -6.41 3.77
N LEU A 22 7.14 -7.55 4.44
CA LEU A 22 6.72 -7.70 5.82
C LEU A 22 7.89 -8.27 6.61
N ARG A 23 8.26 -7.63 7.72
CA ARG A 23 9.31 -8.13 8.60
C ARG A 23 9.00 -7.83 10.05
N ILE A 24 9.56 -8.64 10.93
CA ILE A 24 9.54 -8.42 12.37
C ILE A 24 10.91 -7.83 12.75
N PRO A 25 10.97 -6.54 13.22
CA PRO A 25 12.24 -5.89 13.52
C PRO A 25 13.07 -6.56 14.62
N GLY A 26 12.38 -7.25 15.52
CA GLY A 26 13.01 -7.99 16.61
C GLY A 26 12.01 -8.93 17.26
N SER A 27 12.48 -9.91 17.99
CA SER A 27 11.64 -10.85 18.73
C SER A 27 12.25 -11.13 20.10
N PRO A 28 11.80 -10.40 21.15
CA PRO A 28 10.78 -9.35 21.12
C PRO A 28 11.30 -8.04 20.52
N THR A 29 10.37 -7.19 20.06
CA THR A 29 10.70 -5.81 19.64
C THR A 29 11.09 -4.98 20.87
N GLY A 30 10.38 -5.18 21.96
CA GLY A 30 10.67 -4.49 23.20
C GLY A 30 10.25 -5.31 24.42
N GLY A 31 10.74 -4.84 25.58
CA GLY A 31 10.56 -5.47 26.86
C GLY A 31 11.75 -6.35 27.27
N PRO A 32 11.68 -6.98 28.48
CA PRO A 32 10.52 -7.02 29.39
C PRO A 32 10.35 -5.72 30.19
N PHE A 33 9.10 -5.34 30.41
CA PHE A 33 8.73 -4.16 31.21
C PHE A 33 7.93 -4.56 32.43
N GLY A 34 8.22 -3.86 33.53
CA GLY A 34 7.46 -3.97 34.78
C GLY A 34 7.59 -5.31 35.49
N VAL A 35 6.77 -5.45 36.54
CA VAL A 35 6.76 -6.64 37.39
C VAL A 35 6.30 -7.89 36.61
N ASN A 36 5.35 -7.70 35.72
CA ASN A 36 4.78 -8.78 34.92
C ASN A 36 5.65 -9.17 33.71
N LYS A 37 6.77 -8.46 33.52
CA LYS A 37 7.72 -8.73 32.44
C LYS A 37 7.07 -8.78 31.05
N LEU A 38 6.27 -7.76 30.77
CA LEU A 38 5.59 -7.58 29.49
C LEU A 38 6.61 -7.48 28.36
N ILE A 39 6.39 -8.24 27.31
CA ILE A 39 7.11 -8.10 26.03
C ILE A 39 6.12 -7.83 24.92
N TYR A 40 6.60 -7.27 23.81
CA TYR A 40 5.78 -7.07 22.63
C TYR A 40 6.58 -7.27 21.35
N ASN A 41 5.87 -7.57 20.27
CA ASN A 41 6.42 -7.68 18.93
C ASN A 41 5.67 -6.73 18.01
N ASP A 42 6.42 -6.03 17.18
CA ASP A 42 5.88 -5.20 16.11
C ASP A 42 6.18 -5.81 14.74
N GLU A 43 5.37 -5.46 13.76
CA GLU A 43 5.63 -5.78 12.37
C GLU A 43 5.90 -4.50 11.59
N TYR A 44 6.85 -4.59 10.67
CA TYR A 44 7.13 -3.54 9.71
C TYR A 44 6.57 -3.95 8.35
N LEU A 45 5.71 -3.10 7.78
CA LEU A 45 5.11 -3.31 6.48
C LEU A 45 5.50 -2.18 5.53
N SER A 46 6.03 -2.56 4.37
CA SER A 46 6.31 -1.64 3.28
C SER A 46 5.78 -2.23 1.98
N THR A 47 4.83 -1.55 1.36
CA THR A 47 4.20 -2.08 0.15
C THR A 47 3.56 -0.96 -0.67
N GLU A 48 3.41 -1.20 -1.96
CA GLU A 48 2.43 -0.51 -2.77
C GLU A 48 1.06 -1.15 -2.49
N ILE A 49 0.03 -0.33 -2.29
CA ILE A 49 -1.30 -0.85 -1.97
C ILE A 49 -1.97 -1.44 -3.21
N GLY A 50 -1.85 -0.75 -4.35
CA GLY A 50 -2.47 -1.19 -5.59
C GLY A 50 -1.74 -2.36 -6.25
N GLN A 51 -2.47 -3.30 -6.81
CA GLN A 51 -1.97 -4.37 -7.66
C GLN A 51 -0.99 -5.34 -6.97
N THR A 52 -0.97 -5.40 -5.65
CA THR A 52 -0.16 -6.36 -4.91
C THR A 52 -0.97 -7.52 -4.35
N GLY A 53 -2.25 -7.34 -4.12
CA GLY A 53 -3.15 -8.37 -3.63
C GLY A 53 -4.59 -7.92 -3.84
N THR A 54 -5.51 -8.50 -3.11
CA THR A 54 -6.91 -8.06 -3.15
C THR A 54 -7.01 -6.66 -2.56
N GLN A 55 -7.43 -5.70 -3.37
CA GLN A 55 -7.56 -4.31 -2.96
C GLN A 55 -8.79 -3.68 -3.62
N PHE A 56 -9.07 -2.47 -3.23
CA PHE A 56 -10.09 -1.62 -3.84
C PHE A 56 -9.42 -0.29 -4.20
N ASP A 57 -9.36 0.01 -5.50
CA ASP A 57 -8.71 1.22 -5.98
C ASP A 57 -9.52 2.46 -5.65
N GLY A 58 -8.82 3.52 -5.23
CA GLY A 58 -9.43 4.84 -5.10
C GLY A 58 -9.79 5.44 -6.45
N LEU A 59 -10.72 6.39 -6.45
CA LEU A 59 -11.23 7.00 -7.68
C LEU A 59 -10.13 7.74 -8.46
N ALA A 60 -9.07 8.17 -7.80
CA ALA A 60 -7.95 8.86 -8.42
C ALA A 60 -6.85 7.92 -8.92
N HIS A 61 -7.04 6.59 -8.81
CA HIS A 61 -6.04 5.63 -9.28
C HIS A 61 -5.80 5.70 -10.78
N ILE A 62 -6.82 6.03 -11.57
CA ILE A 62 -6.76 6.15 -13.02
C ILE A 62 -7.10 7.58 -13.42
N GLY A 63 -6.34 8.11 -14.37
CA GLY A 63 -6.58 9.40 -14.97
C GLY A 63 -6.46 9.36 -16.48
N ILE A 64 -6.67 10.51 -17.13
CA ILE A 64 -6.59 10.66 -18.59
C ILE A 64 -5.63 11.80 -18.91
N GLN A 65 -4.77 11.57 -19.89
CA GLN A 65 -3.95 12.61 -20.49
C GLN A 65 -4.80 13.35 -21.53
N MET A 66 -5.10 14.61 -21.27
CA MET A 66 -5.96 15.42 -22.16
C MET A 66 -5.17 16.13 -23.27
N GLY A 67 -3.95 16.53 -22.99
CA GLY A 67 -3.10 17.25 -23.92
C GLY A 67 -1.90 16.43 -24.37
N LYS A 68 -0.76 17.10 -24.52
CA LYS A 68 0.49 16.46 -24.94
C LYS A 68 0.90 15.38 -23.94
N ASP A 69 1.34 14.23 -24.45
CA ASP A 69 1.80 13.12 -23.63
C ASP A 69 2.91 13.55 -22.67
N GLY A 70 2.71 13.27 -21.38
CA GLY A 70 3.66 13.63 -20.34
C GLY A 70 3.46 15.03 -19.73
N ASP A 71 2.58 15.86 -20.28
CA ASP A 71 2.27 17.17 -19.71
C ASP A 71 1.33 16.98 -18.50
N LYS A 72 1.88 17.10 -17.31
CA LYS A 72 1.13 16.91 -16.06
C LYS A 72 -0.01 17.92 -15.89
N SER A 73 0.15 19.13 -16.41
CA SER A 73 -0.91 20.15 -16.33
C SER A 73 -2.18 19.76 -17.10
N GLU A 74 -2.05 18.84 -18.05
CA GLU A 74 -3.14 18.34 -18.89
C GLU A 74 -3.62 16.94 -18.46
N MET A 75 -3.21 16.46 -17.29
CA MET A 75 -3.74 15.24 -16.69
C MET A 75 -4.99 15.54 -15.87
N ARG A 76 -5.98 14.67 -16.00
CA ARG A 76 -7.25 14.82 -15.28
C ARG A 76 -7.63 13.48 -14.65
N TYR A 77 -8.03 13.53 -13.41
CA TYR A 77 -8.48 12.40 -12.63
C TYR A 77 -9.98 12.49 -12.39
N TYR A 78 -10.51 11.63 -11.54
CA TYR A 78 -11.92 11.59 -11.24
C TYR A 78 -12.46 13.01 -10.94
N ASN A 79 -13.60 13.31 -11.53
CA ASN A 79 -14.27 14.61 -11.37
C ASN A 79 -13.45 15.81 -11.86
N GLY A 80 -12.50 15.60 -12.77
CA GLY A 80 -11.70 16.66 -13.37
C GLY A 80 -10.57 17.21 -12.53
N VAL A 81 -10.24 16.55 -11.42
CA VAL A 81 -9.15 16.95 -10.53
C VAL A 81 -7.82 16.91 -11.27
N THR A 82 -7.02 17.94 -11.10
CA THR A 82 -5.71 18.07 -11.74
C THR A 82 -4.60 17.38 -10.91
N ASP A 83 -3.47 17.12 -11.57
CA ASP A 83 -2.29 16.59 -10.90
C ASP A 83 -1.83 17.50 -9.75
N GLN A 84 -1.89 18.80 -9.94
CA GLN A 84 -1.50 19.77 -8.91
C GLN A 84 -2.43 19.73 -7.68
N GLU A 85 -3.71 19.51 -7.88
CA GLU A 85 -4.68 19.43 -6.79
C GLU A 85 -4.58 18.12 -6.00
N MET A 86 -3.99 17.08 -6.58
CA MET A 86 -3.81 15.79 -5.93
C MET A 86 -2.58 15.72 -5.02
N ASN A 87 -1.60 16.60 -5.22
CA ASN A 87 -0.31 16.56 -4.50
C ASN A 87 -0.20 17.64 -3.43
#